data_8d2a3492af41e3281158c8b20102d193
#
_entry.id   8d2a3492af41e3281158c8b20102d193
#
_cell.length_a   1.000
_cell.length_b   1.000
_cell.length_c   1.000
_cell.angle_alpha   90.00
_cell.angle_beta   90.00
_cell.angle_gamma   90.00
#
_symmetry.space_group_name_H-M   'P 1'
#
loop_
_entity.id
_entity.type
_entity.pdbx_description
1 polymer ?
#
loop_
_entity_poly.entity_id
_entity_poly.type
_entity_poly.pdbx_seq_one_letter_code
_entity_poly.pdbx_strand_id
1 'polypeptide(L)'
;NALLGLYPVLMAADILIHNATIVPVGHDQLPHLEKTREFAEKFNNEFGVTFNLPQPHSFTSLKLLSLKGLGKMSKSHPEGALFMNDDKKTILQKISRAETALEGNMTPNLESLLTMATLMGVDVEQFKKDHMAGKQVAGEFKKTLGEALAKFIGDFQDRRSRISDAEVLDVITKGGAAARASAEKTMRKVIETTKFDYSKK
;
A
#
# COMPACT_ATOMS: atom_id res chain seq x y z
N ASN A 1 -0.50 18.95 16.39
CA ASN A 1 -1.88 18.57 16.19
C ASN A 1 -2.16 17.32 17.07
N ALA A 2 -3.12 17.42 18.03
CA ALA A 2 -3.45 16.34 18.96
C ALA A 2 -3.83 15.02 18.24
N LEU A 3 -4.46 15.11 17.09
CA LEU A 3 -4.84 13.95 16.25
C LEU A 3 -3.61 13.12 15.79
N LEU A 4 -2.47 13.77 15.57
CA LEU A 4 -1.24 13.04 15.23
C LEU A 4 -0.68 12.23 16.40
N GLY A 5 -1.01 12.60 17.65
CA GLY A 5 -0.62 11.84 18.83
C GLY A 5 -1.57 10.69 19.15
N LEU A 6 -2.81 10.74 18.65
CA LEU A 6 -3.85 9.76 18.99
C LEU A 6 -4.03 8.64 17.95
N TYR A 7 -3.56 8.81 16.71
CA TYR A 7 -3.77 7.80 15.67
C TYR A 7 -3.16 6.41 15.99
N PRO A 8 -2.05 6.27 16.74
CA PRO A 8 -1.55 4.94 17.11
C PRO A 8 -2.53 4.19 18.02
N VAL A 9 -3.26 4.91 18.87
CA VAL A 9 -4.31 4.34 19.74
C VAL A 9 -5.49 3.85 18.89
N LEU A 10 -5.91 4.64 17.90
CA LEU A 10 -6.96 4.24 16.96
C LEU A 10 -6.56 3.00 16.15
N MET A 11 -5.32 2.98 15.64
CA MET A 11 -4.78 1.80 14.94
C MET A 11 -4.78 0.56 15.84
N ALA A 12 -4.39 0.71 17.11
CA ALA A 12 -4.44 -0.39 18.07
C ALA A 12 -5.87 -0.90 18.29
N ALA A 13 -6.83 0.01 18.44
CA ALA A 13 -8.25 -0.34 18.58
C ALA A 13 -8.76 -1.10 17.35
N ASP A 14 -8.45 -0.65 16.14
CA ASP A 14 -8.84 -1.30 14.88
C ASP A 14 -8.28 -2.73 14.75
N ILE A 15 -7.07 -2.96 15.21
CA ILE A 15 -6.43 -4.29 15.18
C ILE A 15 -7.02 -5.21 16.27
N LEU A 16 -7.13 -4.71 17.49
CA LEU A 16 -7.52 -5.52 18.65
C LEU A 16 -9.01 -5.85 18.64
N ILE A 17 -9.89 -4.95 18.10
CA ILE A 17 -11.33 -5.22 18.02
C ILE A 17 -11.66 -6.45 17.15
N HIS A 18 -10.80 -6.75 16.17
CA HIS A 18 -10.92 -7.94 15.34
C HIS A 18 -10.07 -9.11 15.84
N ASN A 19 -9.39 -8.93 16.97
CA ASN A 19 -8.49 -9.90 17.57
C ASN A 19 -7.50 -10.50 16.56
N ALA A 20 -6.90 -9.63 15.73
CA ALA A 20 -6.03 -10.02 14.64
C ALA A 20 -4.77 -10.75 15.16
N THR A 21 -4.35 -11.80 14.46
CA THR A 21 -3.12 -12.55 14.76
C THR A 21 -1.95 -12.09 13.89
N ILE A 22 -2.23 -11.69 12.65
CA ILE A 22 -1.23 -11.24 11.67
C ILE A 22 -1.72 -9.91 11.07
N VAL A 23 -0.84 -8.92 11.05
CA VAL A 23 -1.14 -7.59 10.51
C VAL A 23 -0.14 -7.25 9.41
N PRO A 24 -0.57 -7.16 8.15
CA PRO A 24 0.27 -6.70 7.06
C PRO A 24 0.58 -5.21 7.23
N VAL A 25 1.86 -4.87 7.37
CA VAL A 25 2.30 -3.49 7.62
C VAL A 25 3.57 -3.14 6.85
N GLY A 26 3.72 -1.87 6.48
CA GLY A 26 5.00 -1.31 6.07
C GLY A 26 5.94 -1.11 7.25
N HIS A 27 7.23 -1.01 6.99
CA HIS A 27 8.25 -0.83 8.04
C HIS A 27 8.01 0.39 8.94
N ASP A 28 7.44 1.46 8.39
CA ASP A 28 7.10 2.68 9.12
C ASP A 28 5.98 2.48 10.16
N GLN A 29 5.20 1.41 10.05
CA GLN A 29 4.11 1.07 10.97
C GLN A 29 4.52 0.08 12.08
N LEU A 30 5.70 -0.51 12.01
CA LEU A 30 6.18 -1.47 13.02
C LEU A 30 6.17 -0.90 14.45
N PRO A 31 6.61 0.35 14.72
CA PRO A 31 6.54 0.92 16.06
C PRO A 31 5.11 1.02 16.62
N HIS A 32 4.12 1.28 15.75
CA HIS A 32 2.72 1.37 16.17
C HIS A 32 2.12 -0.02 16.45
N LEU A 33 2.55 -1.02 15.70
CA LEU A 33 2.15 -2.41 15.97
C LEU A 33 2.74 -2.92 17.27
N GLU A 34 4.00 -2.57 17.60
CA GLU A 34 4.60 -2.88 18.91
C GLU A 34 3.81 -2.23 20.05
N LYS A 35 3.38 -0.97 19.90
CA LYS A 35 2.48 -0.35 20.88
C LYS A 35 1.14 -1.08 21.01
N THR A 36 0.60 -1.57 19.90
CA THR A 36 -0.62 -2.41 19.93
C THR A 36 -0.41 -3.68 20.73
N ARG A 37 0.74 -4.33 20.56
CA ARG A 37 1.14 -5.53 21.34
C ARG A 37 1.27 -5.23 22.82
N GLU A 38 1.93 -4.12 23.16
CA GLU A 38 2.05 -3.66 24.57
C GLU A 38 0.67 -3.43 25.22
N PHE A 39 -0.27 -2.83 24.49
CA PHE A 39 -1.63 -2.63 25.00
C PHE A 39 -2.37 -3.97 25.20
N ALA A 40 -2.26 -4.88 24.25
CA ALA A 40 -2.86 -6.22 24.35
C ALA A 40 -2.28 -7.00 25.53
N GLU A 41 -0.96 -6.97 25.72
CA GLU A 41 -0.24 -7.65 26.80
C GLU A 41 -0.62 -7.08 28.16
N LYS A 42 -0.61 -5.76 28.33
CA LYS A 42 -1.05 -5.11 29.57
C LYS A 42 -2.49 -5.45 29.92
N PHE A 43 -3.38 -5.38 28.93
CA PHE A 43 -4.78 -5.76 29.14
C PHE A 43 -4.91 -7.21 29.57
N ASN A 44 -4.23 -8.12 28.88
CA ASN A 44 -4.26 -9.55 29.20
C ASN A 44 -3.71 -9.86 30.59
N ASN A 45 -2.66 -9.14 31.03
CA ASN A 45 -2.08 -9.32 32.35
C ASN A 45 -3.00 -8.79 33.45
N GLU A 46 -3.73 -7.71 33.22
CA GLU A 46 -4.59 -7.08 34.21
C GLU A 46 -5.94 -7.77 34.32
N PHE A 47 -6.56 -8.12 33.19
CA PHE A 47 -7.94 -8.60 33.11
C PHE A 47 -8.08 -10.06 32.69
N GLY A 48 -6.97 -10.75 32.35
CA GLY A 48 -6.99 -12.10 31.80
C GLY A 48 -6.96 -12.13 30.26
N VAL A 49 -6.52 -13.26 29.70
CA VAL A 49 -6.24 -13.42 28.27
C VAL A 49 -7.49 -13.15 27.42
N THR A 50 -7.49 -12.01 26.75
CA THR A 50 -8.58 -11.53 25.91
C THR A 50 -8.13 -11.34 24.45
N PHE A 51 -6.98 -10.70 24.25
CA PHE A 51 -6.44 -10.36 22.95
C PHE A 51 -5.31 -11.27 22.52
N ASN A 52 -5.26 -11.61 21.22
CA ASN A 52 -4.04 -12.13 20.61
C ASN A 52 -2.96 -11.03 20.60
N LEU A 53 -1.69 -11.44 20.64
CA LEU A 53 -0.58 -10.53 20.40
C LEU A 53 -0.32 -10.50 18.89
N PRO A 54 -0.70 -9.43 18.17
CA PRO A 54 -0.63 -9.41 16.72
C PRO A 54 0.83 -9.43 16.25
N GLN A 55 1.11 -10.23 15.22
CA GLN A 55 2.44 -10.33 14.61
C GLN A 55 2.51 -9.49 13.34
N PRO A 56 3.60 -8.77 13.10
CA PRO A 56 3.77 -8.07 11.83
C PRO A 56 4.01 -9.07 10.70
N HIS A 57 3.38 -8.82 9.57
CA HIS A 57 3.80 -9.37 8.30
C HIS A 57 4.28 -8.20 7.44
N SER A 58 5.60 -7.97 7.47
CA SER A 58 6.17 -6.85 6.72
C SER A 58 6.41 -7.25 5.28
N PHE A 59 5.90 -6.42 4.38
CA PHE A 59 6.24 -6.51 2.96
C PHE A 59 7.39 -5.55 2.66
N THR A 60 8.28 -5.95 1.75
CA THR A 60 9.26 -5.02 1.20
C THR A 60 8.50 -3.93 0.45
N SER A 61 8.43 -2.74 1.04
CA SER A 61 7.81 -1.60 0.37
C SER A 61 8.74 -1.09 -0.71
N LEU A 62 8.30 -1.17 -1.95
CA LEU A 62 9.01 -0.55 -3.07
C LEU A 62 8.76 0.96 -3.04
N LYS A 63 9.84 1.73 -2.94
CA LYS A 63 9.78 3.19 -3.04
C LYS A 63 10.00 3.58 -4.50
N LEU A 64 8.92 3.91 -5.19
CA LEU A 64 9.01 4.48 -6.53
C LEU A 64 9.22 5.98 -6.44
N LEU A 65 10.18 6.48 -7.22
CA LEU A 65 10.48 7.89 -7.31
C LEU A 65 9.54 8.59 -8.29
N SER A 66 9.41 9.91 -8.12
CA SER A 66 8.72 10.76 -9.07
C SER A 66 9.34 10.63 -10.47
N LEU A 67 8.52 10.62 -11.50
CA LEU A 67 8.99 10.64 -12.90
C LEU A 67 9.70 11.95 -13.27
N LYS A 68 9.64 12.97 -12.41
CA LYS A 68 10.14 14.35 -12.63
C LYS A 68 11.23 14.75 -11.65
N GLY A 69 12.05 13.80 -11.21
CA GLY A 69 13.18 14.11 -10.36
C GLY A 69 13.24 13.33 -9.06
N LEU A 70 14.12 13.74 -8.17
CA LEU A 70 14.33 13.12 -6.87
C LEU A 70 13.13 13.42 -5.96
N GLY A 71 12.59 12.40 -5.36
CA GLY A 71 11.49 12.51 -4.44
C GLY A 71 10.49 11.37 -4.62
N LYS A 72 9.67 11.14 -3.61
CA LYS A 72 8.66 10.08 -3.67
C LYS A 72 7.57 10.46 -4.68
N MET A 73 7.14 9.49 -5.49
CA MET A 73 5.92 9.63 -6.29
C MET A 73 4.74 9.97 -5.38
N SER A 74 4.03 11.04 -5.67
CA SER A 74 3.04 11.62 -4.77
C SER A 74 1.84 12.18 -5.53
N LYS A 75 0.65 12.09 -4.93
CA LYS A 75 -0.58 12.70 -5.46
C LYS A 75 -0.50 14.23 -5.50
N SER A 76 0.31 14.83 -4.64
CA SER A 76 0.50 16.30 -4.57
C SER A 76 1.27 16.84 -5.76
N HIS A 77 1.99 15.98 -6.49
CA HIS A 77 2.77 16.32 -7.68
C HIS A 77 2.36 15.40 -8.84
N PRO A 78 1.18 15.63 -9.43
CA PRO A 78 0.57 14.71 -10.39
C PRO A 78 1.35 14.57 -11.71
N GLU A 79 2.17 15.57 -12.06
CA GLU A 79 3.04 15.56 -13.24
C GLU A 79 4.17 14.52 -13.15
N GLY A 80 4.55 14.15 -11.93
CA GLY A 80 5.58 13.14 -11.62
C GLY A 80 5.01 11.81 -11.16
N ALA A 81 3.68 11.63 -11.21
CA ALA A 81 3.02 10.43 -10.72
C ALA A 81 2.18 9.74 -11.81
N LEU A 82 2.14 8.41 -11.74
CA LEU A 82 1.20 7.59 -12.50
C LEU A 82 -0.02 7.30 -11.64
N PHE A 83 -1.19 7.40 -12.24
CA PHE A 83 -2.46 7.10 -11.58
C PHE A 83 -3.18 5.95 -12.27
N MET A 84 -3.91 5.16 -11.48
CA MET A 84 -4.71 4.05 -12.01
C MET A 84 -5.87 4.49 -12.92
N ASN A 85 -6.16 5.79 -12.98
CA ASN A 85 -7.15 6.39 -13.90
C ASN A 85 -6.52 7.17 -15.06
N ASP A 86 -5.19 7.16 -15.22
CA ASP A 86 -4.54 7.72 -16.41
C ASP A 86 -4.91 6.90 -17.65
N ASP A 87 -5.22 7.56 -18.75
CA ASP A 87 -5.42 6.90 -20.04
C ASP A 87 -4.08 6.48 -20.68
N LYS A 88 -4.14 5.61 -21.66
CA LYS A 88 -2.95 5.12 -22.37
C LYS A 88 -2.07 6.27 -22.88
N LYS A 89 -2.65 7.30 -23.47
CA LYS A 89 -1.92 8.46 -24.02
C LYS A 89 -1.16 9.19 -22.91
N THR A 90 -1.80 9.44 -21.79
CA THR A 90 -1.21 10.11 -20.63
C THR A 90 -0.06 9.28 -20.05
N ILE A 91 -0.24 7.96 -19.91
CA ILE A 91 0.82 7.05 -19.41
C ILE A 91 2.05 7.11 -20.30
N LEU A 92 1.87 6.91 -21.62
CA LEU A 92 2.97 6.97 -22.59
C LEU A 92 3.68 8.32 -22.57
N GLN A 93 2.92 9.42 -22.47
CA GLN A 93 3.48 10.76 -22.41
C GLN A 93 4.27 11.01 -21.11
N LYS A 94 3.76 10.58 -19.97
CA LYS A 94 4.46 10.70 -18.68
C LYS A 94 5.76 9.89 -18.68
N ILE A 95 5.73 8.64 -19.16
CA ILE A 95 6.91 7.77 -19.21
C ILE A 95 7.94 8.28 -20.23
N SER A 96 7.53 8.75 -21.40
CA SER A 96 8.45 9.31 -22.38
C SER A 96 9.25 10.50 -21.84
N ARG A 97 8.62 11.31 -20.97
CA ARG A 97 9.20 12.50 -20.33
C ARG A 97 9.84 12.22 -18.97
N ALA A 98 9.80 10.97 -18.49
CA ALA A 98 10.39 10.60 -17.21
C ALA A 98 11.91 10.86 -17.22
N GLU A 99 12.43 11.30 -16.08
CA GLU A 99 13.88 11.44 -15.91
C GLU A 99 14.54 10.07 -15.92
N THR A 100 15.68 10.02 -16.59
CA THR A 100 16.56 8.84 -16.65
C THR A 100 17.99 9.26 -16.29
N ALA A 101 18.96 8.51 -16.74
CA ALA A 101 20.38 8.82 -16.64
C ALA A 101 20.98 9.04 -18.03
N LEU A 102 22.09 9.76 -18.10
CA LEU A 102 22.99 9.74 -19.25
C LEU A 102 23.57 8.33 -19.42
N GLU A 103 23.86 7.99 -20.65
CA GLU A 103 24.43 6.68 -20.99
C GLU A 103 25.66 6.36 -20.13
N GLY A 104 25.77 5.12 -19.69
CA GLY A 104 26.86 4.68 -18.80
C GLY A 104 26.67 5.03 -17.33
N ASN A 105 25.63 5.78 -16.95
CA ASN A 105 25.35 6.13 -15.57
C ASN A 105 24.07 5.47 -15.03
N MET A 106 24.10 5.08 -13.75
CA MET A 106 22.93 4.60 -13.04
C MET A 106 22.49 5.67 -12.02
N THR A 107 21.25 6.14 -12.15
CA THR A 107 20.67 7.12 -11.22
C THR A 107 19.51 6.48 -10.45
N PRO A 108 19.16 7.00 -9.27
CA PRO A 108 17.98 6.51 -8.52
C PRO A 108 16.69 6.56 -9.34
N ASN A 109 16.53 7.54 -10.22
CA ASN A 109 15.37 7.65 -11.11
C ASN A 109 15.34 6.52 -12.14
N LEU A 110 16.48 6.20 -12.76
CA LEU A 110 16.58 5.06 -13.69
C LEU A 110 16.33 3.74 -12.96
N GLU A 111 16.89 3.55 -11.76
CA GLU A 111 16.63 2.36 -10.92
C GLU A 111 15.14 2.22 -10.60
N SER A 112 14.45 3.32 -10.30
CA SER A 112 13.00 3.33 -10.07
C SER A 112 12.22 2.91 -11.32
N LEU A 113 12.60 3.36 -12.50
CA LEU A 113 11.98 2.95 -13.76
C LEU A 113 12.26 1.47 -14.07
N LEU A 114 13.48 0.98 -13.81
CA LEU A 114 13.83 -0.43 -13.96
C LEU A 114 13.02 -1.32 -13.01
N THR A 115 12.83 -0.86 -11.77
CA THR A 115 11.98 -1.53 -10.81
C THR A 115 10.54 -1.64 -11.30
N MET A 116 9.97 -0.55 -11.83
CA MET A 116 8.63 -0.59 -12.45
C MET A 116 8.57 -1.56 -13.62
N ALA A 117 9.58 -1.56 -14.48
CA ALA A 117 9.67 -2.45 -15.63
C ALA A 117 9.69 -3.94 -15.21
N THR A 118 10.51 -4.26 -14.22
CA THR A 118 10.59 -5.62 -13.65
C THR A 118 9.25 -6.06 -13.07
N LEU A 119 8.55 -5.17 -12.34
CA LEU A 119 7.20 -5.45 -11.80
C LEU A 119 6.16 -5.71 -12.91
N MET A 120 6.33 -5.08 -14.08
CA MET A 120 5.50 -5.31 -15.25
C MET A 120 5.92 -6.53 -16.08
N GLY A 121 6.92 -7.29 -15.62
CA GLY A 121 7.43 -8.46 -16.33
C GLY A 121 8.30 -8.13 -17.56
N VAL A 122 8.78 -6.90 -17.65
CA VAL A 122 9.72 -6.50 -18.72
C VAL A 122 11.13 -6.95 -18.34
N ASP A 123 11.80 -7.68 -19.24
CA ASP A 123 13.21 -8.00 -19.09
C ASP A 123 14.07 -6.74 -19.24
N VAL A 124 14.80 -6.40 -18.19
CA VAL A 124 15.64 -5.21 -18.14
C VAL A 124 17.13 -5.49 -18.29
N GLU A 125 17.54 -6.74 -18.34
CA GLU A 125 18.96 -7.11 -18.28
C GLU A 125 19.73 -6.66 -19.54
N GLN A 126 19.13 -6.84 -20.72
CA GLN A 126 19.75 -6.38 -21.96
C GLN A 126 19.84 -4.85 -22.01
N PHE A 127 18.77 -4.16 -21.55
CA PHE A 127 18.80 -2.69 -21.46
C PHE A 127 19.92 -2.21 -20.52
N LYS A 128 20.06 -2.80 -19.33
CA LYS A 128 21.14 -2.43 -18.38
C LYS A 128 22.52 -2.58 -19.00
N LYS A 129 22.78 -3.70 -19.68
CA LYS A 129 24.07 -3.98 -20.37
C LYS A 129 24.37 -2.92 -21.44
N ASP A 130 23.40 -2.64 -22.30
CA ASP A 130 23.56 -1.70 -23.40
C ASP A 130 23.68 -0.26 -22.89
N HIS A 131 22.91 0.12 -21.89
CA HIS A 131 22.98 1.43 -21.27
C HIS A 131 24.35 1.67 -20.60
N MET A 132 24.84 0.71 -19.82
CA MET A 132 26.16 0.79 -19.19
C MET A 132 27.33 0.75 -20.20
N ALA A 133 27.11 0.18 -21.38
CA ALA A 133 28.04 0.23 -22.49
C ALA A 133 28.00 1.57 -23.29
N GLY A 134 27.22 2.54 -22.84
CA GLY A 134 27.12 3.88 -23.47
C GLY A 134 26.19 3.95 -24.68
N LYS A 135 25.32 2.93 -24.89
CA LYS A 135 24.37 2.95 -26.02
C LYS A 135 23.13 3.78 -25.68
N GLN A 136 22.58 4.48 -26.69
CA GLN A 136 21.38 5.28 -26.57
C GLN A 136 20.09 4.43 -26.63
N VAL A 137 19.79 3.69 -25.56
CA VAL A 137 18.66 2.76 -25.47
C VAL A 137 17.50 3.27 -24.61
N ALA A 138 17.63 4.43 -23.97
CA ALA A 138 16.64 4.96 -23.03
C ALA A 138 15.27 5.21 -23.69
N GLY A 139 15.23 5.64 -24.94
CA GLY A 139 14.00 5.90 -25.68
C GLY A 139 13.18 4.63 -25.92
N GLU A 140 13.83 3.56 -26.35
CA GLU A 140 13.21 2.25 -26.58
C GLU A 140 12.72 1.63 -25.26
N PHE A 141 13.56 1.70 -24.22
CA PHE A 141 13.19 1.24 -22.89
C PHE A 141 11.93 1.95 -22.36
N LYS A 142 11.87 3.28 -22.44
CA LYS A 142 10.69 4.06 -22.02
C LYS A 142 9.45 3.69 -22.81
N LYS A 143 9.57 3.43 -24.11
CA LYS A 143 8.46 2.97 -24.94
C LYS A 143 7.95 1.61 -24.44
N THR A 144 8.85 0.64 -24.26
CA THR A 144 8.49 -0.70 -23.75
C THR A 144 7.84 -0.65 -22.38
N LEU A 145 8.43 0.11 -21.45
CA LEU A 145 7.86 0.32 -20.12
C LEU A 145 6.49 0.99 -20.18
N GLY A 146 6.33 2.03 -21.01
CA GLY A 146 5.07 2.75 -21.18
C GLY A 146 3.96 1.85 -21.71
N GLU A 147 4.24 1.00 -22.68
CA GLU A 147 3.25 0.04 -23.20
C GLU A 147 2.87 -1.03 -22.17
N ALA A 148 3.83 -1.54 -21.41
CA ALA A 148 3.58 -2.51 -20.34
C ALA A 148 2.70 -1.90 -19.22
N LEU A 149 3.00 -0.68 -18.78
CA LEU A 149 2.20 0.05 -17.81
C LEU A 149 0.80 0.39 -18.34
N ALA A 150 0.70 0.83 -19.60
CA ALA A 150 -0.58 1.14 -20.22
C ALA A 150 -1.47 -0.11 -20.34
N LYS A 151 -0.87 -1.26 -20.63
CA LYS A 151 -1.58 -2.55 -20.62
C LYS A 151 -2.05 -2.90 -19.22
N PHE A 152 -1.19 -2.86 -18.23
CA PHE A 152 -1.52 -3.19 -16.84
C PHE A 152 -2.64 -2.31 -16.28
N ILE A 153 -2.54 -0.99 -16.47
CA ILE A 153 -3.54 -0.02 -16.01
C ILE A 153 -4.85 -0.18 -16.80
N GLY A 154 -4.77 -0.42 -18.12
CA GLY A 154 -5.95 -0.68 -18.96
C GLY A 154 -6.69 -1.94 -18.52
N ASP A 155 -5.98 -3.05 -18.30
CA ASP A 155 -6.57 -4.30 -17.79
C ASP A 155 -7.25 -4.12 -16.42
N PHE A 156 -6.71 -3.23 -15.58
CA PHE A 156 -7.34 -2.86 -14.31
C PHE A 156 -8.61 -2.03 -14.52
N GLN A 157 -8.57 -1.02 -15.39
CA GLN A 157 -9.71 -0.15 -15.70
C GLN A 157 -10.85 -0.95 -16.32
N ASP A 158 -10.54 -1.89 -17.21
CA ASP A 158 -11.53 -2.78 -17.83
C ASP A 158 -12.22 -3.68 -16.79
N ARG A 159 -11.46 -4.22 -15.83
CA ARG A 159 -12.06 -4.99 -14.74
C ARG A 159 -12.94 -4.12 -13.85
N ARG A 160 -12.45 -2.93 -13.49
CA ARG A 160 -13.20 -1.97 -12.67
C ARG A 160 -14.51 -1.54 -13.33
N SER A 161 -14.50 -1.30 -14.66
CA SER A 161 -15.69 -0.85 -15.41
C SER A 161 -16.84 -1.87 -15.44
N ARG A 162 -16.54 -3.15 -15.15
CA ARG A 162 -17.54 -4.23 -15.10
C ARG A 162 -18.23 -4.37 -13.74
N ILE A 163 -17.71 -3.68 -12.71
CA ILE A 163 -18.26 -3.73 -11.35
C ILE A 163 -19.32 -2.65 -11.25
N SER A 164 -20.55 -3.05 -10.98
CA SER A 164 -21.68 -2.15 -10.78
C SER A 164 -21.71 -1.54 -9.37
N ASP A 165 -22.34 -0.39 -9.24
CA ASP A 165 -22.56 0.25 -7.92
C ASP A 165 -23.37 -0.66 -6.98
N ALA A 166 -24.28 -1.47 -7.53
CA ALA A 166 -25.05 -2.45 -6.75
C ALA A 166 -24.15 -3.54 -6.14
N GLU A 167 -23.17 -4.06 -6.90
CA GLU A 167 -22.19 -5.03 -6.41
C GLU A 167 -21.30 -4.40 -5.33
N VAL A 168 -20.87 -3.15 -5.52
CA VAL A 168 -20.08 -2.41 -4.51
C VAL A 168 -20.88 -2.27 -3.23
N LEU A 169 -22.16 -1.85 -3.31
CA LEU A 169 -23.04 -1.68 -2.15
C LEU A 169 -23.30 -3.02 -1.42
N ASP A 170 -23.49 -4.10 -2.17
CA ASP A 170 -23.65 -5.45 -1.60
C ASP A 170 -22.41 -5.88 -0.81
N VAL A 171 -21.22 -5.70 -1.38
CA VAL A 171 -19.95 -6.01 -0.71
C VAL A 171 -19.77 -5.18 0.57
N ILE A 172 -20.05 -3.86 0.52
CA ILE A 172 -19.98 -2.98 1.69
C ILE A 172 -20.96 -3.42 2.77
N THR A 173 -22.21 -3.76 2.39
CA THR A 173 -23.24 -4.17 3.32
C THR A 173 -22.90 -5.50 4.01
N LYS A 174 -22.55 -6.50 3.23
CA LYS A 174 -22.15 -7.83 3.74
C LYS A 174 -20.85 -7.77 4.56
N GLY A 175 -19.86 -7.05 4.06
CA GLY A 175 -18.58 -6.84 4.75
C GLY A 175 -18.77 -6.10 6.07
N GLY A 176 -19.61 -5.05 6.09
CA GLY A 176 -19.96 -4.30 7.29
C GLY A 176 -20.65 -5.18 8.34
N ALA A 177 -21.57 -6.06 7.92
CA ALA A 177 -22.21 -7.01 8.82
C ALA A 177 -21.20 -8.00 9.42
N ALA A 178 -20.31 -8.55 8.60
CA ALA A 178 -19.26 -9.46 9.06
C ALA A 178 -18.28 -8.80 10.03
N ALA A 179 -17.84 -7.58 9.71
CA ALA A 179 -16.95 -6.80 10.58
C ALA A 179 -17.62 -6.47 11.92
N ARG A 180 -18.89 -6.07 11.92
CA ARG A 180 -19.68 -5.82 13.13
C ARG A 180 -19.78 -7.07 14.00
N ALA A 181 -20.11 -8.22 13.43
CA ALA A 181 -20.19 -9.48 14.18
C ALA A 181 -18.86 -9.87 14.83
N SER A 182 -17.74 -9.67 14.11
CA SER A 182 -16.39 -9.86 14.64
C SER A 182 -16.09 -8.92 15.81
N ALA A 183 -16.37 -7.63 15.65
CA ALA A 183 -16.17 -6.60 16.68
C ALA A 183 -17.03 -6.85 17.92
N GLU A 184 -18.30 -7.18 17.76
CA GLU A 184 -19.20 -7.48 18.87
C GLU A 184 -18.79 -8.71 19.68
N LYS A 185 -18.21 -9.73 19.00
CA LYS A 185 -17.65 -10.90 19.68
C LYS A 185 -16.50 -10.51 20.61
N THR A 186 -15.58 -9.67 20.14
CA THR A 186 -14.44 -9.19 20.92
C THR A 186 -14.91 -8.29 22.05
N MET A 187 -15.81 -7.31 21.77
CA MET A 187 -16.32 -6.41 22.77
C MET A 187 -17.09 -7.11 23.89
N ARG A 188 -17.87 -8.14 23.58
CA ARG A 188 -18.52 -8.97 24.63
C ARG A 188 -17.47 -9.54 25.57
N LYS A 189 -16.39 -10.13 25.04
CA LYS A 189 -15.33 -10.70 25.86
C LYS A 189 -14.64 -9.62 26.71
N VAL A 190 -14.40 -8.44 26.15
CA VAL A 190 -13.82 -7.29 26.89
C VAL A 190 -14.74 -6.89 28.05
N ILE A 191 -16.03 -6.70 27.80
CA ILE A 191 -17.02 -6.32 28.82
C ILE A 191 -17.12 -7.37 29.93
N GLU A 192 -17.19 -8.64 29.56
CA GLU A 192 -17.24 -9.76 30.53
C GLU A 192 -16.00 -9.80 31.41
N THR A 193 -14.83 -9.57 30.82
CA THR A 193 -13.53 -9.66 31.52
C THR A 193 -13.30 -8.45 32.42
N THR A 194 -13.61 -7.23 31.93
CA THR A 194 -13.43 -5.99 32.68
C THR A 194 -14.57 -5.69 33.65
N LYS A 195 -15.72 -6.34 33.48
CA LYS A 195 -17.00 -6.04 34.15
C LYS A 195 -17.50 -4.60 33.93
N PHE A 196 -17.03 -3.99 32.85
CA PHE A 196 -17.35 -2.60 32.50
C PHE A 196 -18.48 -2.60 31.47
N ASP A 197 -19.71 -2.43 31.93
CA ASP A 197 -20.89 -2.43 31.06
C ASP A 197 -21.55 -1.04 31.04
N TYR A 198 -21.43 -0.34 29.92
CA TYR A 198 -22.07 0.97 29.71
C TYR A 198 -23.56 0.90 29.33
N SER A 199 -24.08 -0.29 29.06
CA SER A 199 -25.49 -0.44 28.65
C SER A 199 -26.50 -0.30 29.80
N LYS A 200 -25.99 -0.22 31.03
CA LYS A 200 -26.79 -0.14 32.26
C LYS A 200 -26.96 1.29 32.81
N LYS A 201 -27.03 2.29 31.94
CA LYS A 201 -27.46 3.64 32.33
C LYS A 201 -28.86 3.89 31.88
#